data_0bee6b6b6f32119a48ea11762cd0f287
#
_entry.id   0bee6b6b6f32119a48ea11762cd0f287
#
_cell.length_a   1.000
_cell.length_b   1.000
_cell.length_c   1.000
_cell.angle_alpha   90.00
_cell.angle_beta   90.00
_cell.angle_gamma   90.00
#
_symmetry.space_group_name_H-M   'P 1'
#
loop_
_entity.id
_entity.type
_entity.pdbx_description
1 polymer ?
#
loop_
_entity_poly.entity_id
_entity_poly.type
_entity_poly.pdbx_seq_one_letter_code
_entity_poly.pdbx_strand_id
1 'polypeptide(L)'
;MLARAASILIAATVLALGASGTAAGQAYQIPPDNPFVATAGAAPEVYAYGLRNPWRFSFDRLTGDLVIGDVGGGAREEIDRIGFREARGVNFGWPCREGKTGGPVGPPDPRCPVPAPAYVEPLFDYSGSAVTAGFVVRDPSLTGLTGRALYADFYQGEIRSLALDPSNPADAATGATVSSLASFGEDAAGRLYVANLDGNAVHRLVSSGVGALATTPLTGPWDQPIAIASVPGDPERLLVGERGGRVRLVVNGAAQPGAIAVVPNPPGVSTGGERGLLSVAAAPDFATSGRLFVYYTDLDGDIRVDEFSSGVRRSILTIEHSSAGNHNGGQLHFGPDGCLWITTGDGGGQNDQFNNAQNLSTHLGKILRIDPDPIGPACRLPDPGAEPALGRTVLVRR
;
A
#
# COMPACT_ATOMS: atom_id res chain seq x y z
N MET A 1 18.15 -6.99 81.89
CA MET A 1 17.01 -6.41 81.18
C MET A 1 17.39 -6.16 79.75
N LEU A 2 17.02 -7.05 78.82
CA LEU A 2 17.36 -6.99 77.41
C LEU A 2 16.17 -6.47 76.60
N ALA A 3 16.30 -5.31 75.98
CA ALA A 3 15.29 -4.77 75.09
C ALA A 3 15.53 -5.37 73.69
N ARG A 4 14.52 -6.03 73.12
CA ARG A 4 14.49 -6.51 71.75
C ARG A 4 13.99 -5.38 70.86
N ALA A 5 14.83 -4.98 69.86
CA ALA A 5 14.40 -4.12 68.76
C ALA A 5 13.80 -4.98 67.66
N ALA A 6 12.55 -4.70 67.27
CA ALA A 6 11.88 -5.31 66.17
C ALA A 6 12.14 -4.46 64.90
N SER A 7 12.83 -5.03 63.91
CA SER A 7 13.01 -4.41 62.59
C SER A 7 11.79 -4.70 61.72
N ILE A 8 11.10 -3.66 61.30
CA ILE A 8 10.00 -3.74 60.32
C ILE A 8 10.66 -3.58 58.93
N LEU A 9 10.61 -4.65 58.14
CA LEU A 9 10.99 -4.64 56.73
C LEU A 9 9.80 -4.10 55.94
N ILE A 10 9.94 -2.89 55.39
CA ILE A 10 8.98 -2.35 54.41
C ILE A 10 9.44 -2.82 53.04
N ALA A 11 8.72 -3.75 52.42
CA ALA A 11 8.88 -4.14 51.04
C ALA A 11 8.27 -3.06 50.15
N ALA A 12 9.11 -2.26 49.48
CA ALA A 12 8.67 -1.34 48.45
C ALA A 12 8.46 -2.13 47.15
N THR A 13 7.18 -2.32 46.79
CA THR A 13 6.82 -2.83 45.48
C THR A 13 7.01 -1.72 44.44
N VAL A 14 8.09 -1.80 43.67
CA VAL A 14 8.29 -0.92 42.53
C VAL A 14 7.37 -1.39 41.40
N LEU A 15 6.26 -0.68 41.19
CA LEU A 15 5.49 -0.79 39.96
C LEU A 15 6.35 -0.21 38.84
N ALA A 16 6.89 -1.06 37.97
CA ALA A 16 7.48 -0.64 36.73
C ALA A 16 6.33 -0.20 35.80
N LEU A 17 6.02 1.08 35.79
CA LEU A 17 5.32 1.72 34.68
C LEU A 17 6.27 1.63 33.47
N GLY A 18 5.92 0.74 32.54
CA GLY A 18 6.54 0.70 31.22
C GLY A 18 6.31 2.05 30.53
N ALA A 19 7.25 2.95 30.67
CA ALA A 19 7.32 4.14 29.84
C ALA A 19 7.59 3.64 28.41
N SER A 20 6.58 3.75 27.54
CA SER A 20 6.77 3.74 26.09
C SER A 20 7.65 4.94 25.76
N GLY A 21 8.96 4.74 25.79
CA GLY A 21 9.94 5.76 25.41
C GLY A 21 9.76 6.04 23.93
N THR A 22 9.15 7.16 23.58
CA THR A 22 9.34 7.76 22.25
C THR A 22 10.83 8.08 22.15
N ALA A 23 11.56 7.30 21.34
CA ALA A 23 12.92 7.63 20.99
C ALA A 23 12.91 9.03 20.38
N ALA A 24 13.67 9.97 20.97
CA ALA A 24 13.81 11.32 20.45
C ALA A 24 14.38 11.23 19.03
N GLY A 25 13.55 11.48 17.99
CA GLY A 25 13.95 11.48 16.59
C GLY A 25 13.09 10.67 15.63
N GLN A 26 12.14 9.87 16.11
CA GLN A 26 11.27 9.10 15.19
C GLN A 26 10.19 10.02 14.59
N ALA A 27 10.12 10.05 13.25
CA ALA A 27 9.22 10.93 12.53
C ALA A 27 7.77 10.40 12.44
N TYR A 28 7.49 9.25 13.02
CA TYR A 28 6.19 8.55 13.04
C TYR A 28 6.06 7.74 14.33
N GLN A 29 4.89 7.20 14.59
CA GLN A 29 4.62 6.28 15.70
C GLN A 29 4.36 4.87 15.18
N ILE A 30 4.69 3.87 16.02
CA ILE A 30 4.29 2.49 15.79
C ILE A 30 2.92 2.26 16.41
N PRO A 31 1.91 1.84 15.62
CA PRO A 31 0.63 1.46 16.19
C PRO A 31 0.79 0.31 17.19
N PRO A 32 0.25 0.45 18.42
CA PRO A 32 0.50 -0.51 19.50
C PRO A 32 -0.11 -1.90 19.24
N ASP A 33 -1.01 -1.98 18.29
CA ASP A 33 -1.67 -3.20 17.83
C ASP A 33 -1.04 -3.82 16.58
N ASN A 34 0.12 -3.35 16.13
CA ASN A 34 0.90 -4.07 15.13
C ASN A 34 1.33 -5.44 15.66
N PRO A 35 1.35 -6.48 14.81
CA PRO A 35 1.51 -7.87 15.28
C PRO A 35 2.86 -8.16 15.92
N PHE A 36 3.92 -7.46 15.50
CA PHE A 36 5.30 -7.80 15.85
C PHE A 36 5.96 -6.82 16.82
N VAL A 37 5.23 -5.87 17.43
CA VAL A 37 5.79 -4.87 18.36
C VAL A 37 6.49 -5.47 19.58
N ALA A 38 6.09 -6.66 20.00
CA ALA A 38 6.68 -7.38 21.14
C ALA A 38 7.63 -8.51 20.70
N THR A 39 7.85 -8.71 19.39
CA THR A 39 8.69 -9.78 18.86
C THR A 39 10.13 -9.31 18.78
N ALA A 40 11.00 -9.93 19.59
CA ALA A 40 12.42 -9.57 19.60
C ALA A 40 13.07 -9.77 18.22
N GLY A 41 13.73 -8.73 17.73
CA GLY A 41 14.42 -8.72 16.44
C GLY A 41 13.51 -8.49 15.21
N ALA A 42 12.21 -8.36 15.39
CA ALA A 42 11.32 -7.96 14.30
C ALA A 42 11.22 -6.43 14.19
N ALA A 43 11.05 -5.92 12.98
CA ALA A 43 10.70 -4.53 12.72
C ALA A 43 9.24 -4.29 13.15
N PRO A 44 8.97 -3.38 14.07
CA PRO A 44 7.64 -3.21 14.64
C PRO A 44 6.63 -2.57 13.68
N GLU A 45 7.09 -2.01 12.56
CA GLU A 45 6.29 -1.48 11.46
C GLU A 45 5.59 -2.58 10.67
N VAL A 46 6.14 -3.80 10.68
CA VAL A 46 5.64 -4.92 9.89
C VAL A 46 4.23 -5.31 10.33
N TYR A 47 3.30 -5.36 9.37
CA TYR A 47 1.92 -5.80 9.57
C TYR A 47 1.65 -7.17 8.95
N ALA A 48 2.19 -7.42 7.75
CA ALA A 48 2.17 -8.71 7.08
C ALA A 48 3.46 -8.89 6.26
N TYR A 49 3.79 -10.11 5.85
CA TYR A 49 5.07 -10.43 5.24
C TYR A 49 4.97 -11.57 4.20
N GLY A 50 6.09 -11.86 3.54
CA GLY A 50 6.15 -12.95 2.57
C GLY A 50 5.60 -12.57 1.20
N LEU A 51 5.78 -11.31 0.79
CA LEU A 51 5.42 -10.78 -0.52
C LEU A 51 6.67 -10.62 -1.40
N ARG A 52 6.51 -10.71 -2.72
CA ARG A 52 7.61 -10.54 -3.67
C ARG A 52 7.76 -9.08 -4.14
N ASN A 53 6.76 -8.57 -4.83
CA ASN A 53 6.72 -7.20 -5.33
C ASN A 53 5.26 -6.71 -5.38
N PRO A 54 4.65 -6.46 -4.22
CA PRO A 54 3.26 -6.00 -4.12
C PRO A 54 3.18 -4.58 -4.68
N TRP A 55 3.05 -4.51 -6.03
CA TRP A 55 3.12 -3.26 -6.79
C TRP A 55 1.97 -2.34 -6.49
N ARG A 56 0.74 -2.89 -6.45
CA ARG A 56 -0.47 -2.11 -6.14
C ARG A 56 -1.37 -2.86 -5.18
N PHE A 57 -1.92 -2.12 -4.23
CA PHE A 57 -3.00 -2.60 -3.38
C PHE A 57 -4.05 -1.51 -3.19
N SER A 58 -5.23 -1.90 -2.77
CA SER A 58 -6.31 -0.98 -2.42
C SER A 58 -7.12 -1.52 -1.26
N PHE A 59 -7.86 -0.63 -0.60
CA PHE A 59 -8.92 -1.02 0.32
C PHE A 59 -10.26 -0.94 -0.40
N ASP A 60 -11.08 -1.96 -0.28
CA ASP A 60 -12.49 -1.86 -0.65
C ASP A 60 -13.17 -0.85 0.29
N ARG A 61 -13.63 0.26 -0.26
CA ARG A 61 -14.26 1.33 0.51
C ARG A 61 -15.54 0.94 1.27
N LEU A 62 -16.15 -0.20 0.93
CA LEU A 62 -17.34 -0.70 1.59
C LEU A 62 -17.01 -1.66 2.73
N THR A 63 -16.09 -2.60 2.53
CA THR A 63 -15.79 -3.67 3.49
C THR A 63 -14.50 -3.44 4.27
N GLY A 64 -13.58 -2.64 3.73
CA GLY A 64 -12.23 -2.46 4.24
C GLY A 64 -11.26 -3.57 3.84
N ASP A 65 -11.68 -4.55 3.04
CA ASP A 65 -10.81 -5.63 2.58
C ASP A 65 -9.66 -5.07 1.72
N LEU A 66 -8.48 -5.63 1.89
CA LEU A 66 -7.36 -5.40 0.98
C LEU A 66 -7.51 -6.26 -0.27
N VAL A 67 -7.23 -5.64 -1.42
CA VAL A 67 -6.96 -6.31 -2.68
C VAL A 67 -5.54 -5.96 -3.08
N ILE A 68 -4.67 -6.97 -3.20
CA ILE A 68 -3.24 -6.80 -3.43
C ILE A 68 -2.88 -7.49 -4.75
N GLY A 69 -2.13 -6.82 -5.62
CA GLY A 69 -1.48 -7.45 -6.76
C GLY A 69 -0.01 -7.63 -6.45
N ASP A 70 0.41 -8.86 -6.27
CA ASP A 70 1.81 -9.23 -6.06
C ASP A 70 2.41 -9.80 -7.34
N VAL A 71 3.38 -9.07 -7.90
CA VAL A 71 4.03 -9.44 -9.16
C VAL A 71 4.90 -10.67 -8.94
N GLY A 72 4.59 -11.73 -9.67
CA GLY A 72 5.21 -13.04 -9.53
C GLY A 72 6.63 -13.17 -10.11
N GLY A 73 7.29 -14.29 -9.80
CA GLY A 73 8.67 -14.59 -10.22
C GLY A 73 8.82 -15.10 -11.66
N GLY A 74 7.71 -15.29 -12.35
CA GLY A 74 7.66 -15.76 -13.73
C GLY A 74 6.78 -16.98 -13.95
N ALA A 75 6.25 -17.59 -12.90
CA ALA A 75 5.29 -18.69 -13.02
C ALA A 75 3.84 -18.16 -12.89
N ARG A 76 3.56 -17.33 -11.91
CA ARG A 76 2.18 -16.86 -11.59
C ARG A 76 2.19 -15.44 -11.09
N GLU A 77 1.25 -14.64 -11.61
CA GLU A 77 0.82 -13.37 -11.03
C GLU A 77 -0.28 -13.64 -10.01
N GLU A 78 -0.34 -12.85 -8.93
CA GLU A 78 -1.25 -13.08 -7.81
C GLU A 78 -2.14 -11.89 -7.53
N ILE A 79 -3.40 -12.17 -7.20
CA ILE A 79 -4.33 -11.21 -6.63
C ILE A 79 -4.83 -11.79 -5.31
N ASP A 80 -4.40 -11.17 -4.22
CA ASP A 80 -4.85 -11.51 -2.89
C ASP A 80 -6.07 -10.68 -2.49
N ARG A 81 -6.95 -11.28 -1.70
CA ARG A 81 -8.00 -10.59 -0.98
C ARG A 81 -8.02 -11.05 0.46
N ILE A 82 -7.92 -10.10 1.38
CA ILE A 82 -7.97 -10.39 2.81
C ILE A 82 -8.56 -9.20 3.57
N GLY A 83 -9.36 -9.44 4.61
CA GLY A 83 -9.80 -8.40 5.50
C GLY A 83 -8.61 -7.69 6.15
N PHE A 84 -8.67 -6.36 6.31
CA PHE A 84 -7.54 -5.60 6.85
C PHE A 84 -7.15 -6.01 8.28
N ARG A 85 -8.10 -6.54 9.06
CA ARG A 85 -7.83 -7.07 10.41
C ARG A 85 -7.21 -8.47 10.35
N GLU A 86 -7.70 -9.29 9.44
CA GLU A 86 -7.25 -10.66 9.19
C GLU A 86 -5.84 -10.70 8.59
N ALA A 87 -5.43 -9.62 7.91
CA ALA A 87 -4.06 -9.46 7.39
C ALA A 87 -3.01 -9.28 8.50
N ARG A 88 -3.43 -9.13 9.76
CA ARG A 88 -2.53 -8.92 10.89
C ARG A 88 -1.65 -10.14 11.17
N GLY A 89 -0.34 -10.03 10.88
CA GLY A 89 0.67 -11.05 11.16
C GLY A 89 0.69 -12.22 10.18
N VAL A 90 -0.04 -12.14 9.05
CA VAL A 90 -0.09 -13.22 8.08
C VAL A 90 1.16 -13.27 7.19
N ASN A 91 1.41 -14.47 6.65
CA ASN A 91 2.48 -14.77 5.71
C ASN A 91 1.89 -15.13 4.33
N PHE A 92 2.22 -14.37 3.28
CA PHE A 92 1.78 -14.63 1.91
C PHE A 92 2.62 -15.71 1.21
N GLY A 93 3.76 -16.11 1.76
CA GLY A 93 4.46 -17.32 1.40
C GLY A 93 5.67 -17.19 0.48
N TRP A 94 5.89 -16.05 -0.18
CA TRP A 94 7.08 -15.87 -1.01
C TRP A 94 8.38 -16.00 -0.21
N PRO A 95 9.44 -16.69 -0.67
CA PRO A 95 9.61 -17.38 -1.97
C PRO A 95 9.20 -18.87 -1.96
N CYS A 96 8.55 -19.36 -0.89
CA CYS A 96 8.17 -20.77 -0.75
C CYS A 96 6.88 -21.09 -1.52
N ARG A 97 6.10 -20.06 -1.81
CA ARG A 97 4.86 -20.12 -2.60
C ARG A 97 4.93 -19.08 -3.72
N GLU A 98 4.32 -19.41 -4.85
CA GLU A 98 4.05 -18.49 -5.97
C GLU A 98 2.70 -18.89 -6.57
N GLY A 99 1.71 -18.01 -6.45
CA GLY A 99 0.33 -18.37 -6.70
C GLY A 99 -0.14 -19.49 -5.77
N LYS A 100 -1.03 -20.32 -6.29
CA LYS A 100 -1.55 -21.51 -5.58
C LYS A 100 -0.62 -22.72 -5.68
N THR A 101 0.65 -22.51 -6.02
CA THR A 101 1.62 -23.59 -6.24
C THR A 101 2.84 -23.46 -5.33
N GLY A 102 3.77 -24.38 -5.42
CA GLY A 102 5.09 -24.26 -4.80
C GLY A 102 5.86 -23.11 -5.46
N GLY A 103 6.58 -22.35 -4.66
CA GLY A 103 7.43 -21.27 -5.13
C GLY A 103 8.78 -21.77 -5.67
N PRO A 104 9.65 -20.85 -6.10
CA PRO A 104 10.96 -21.19 -6.67
C PRO A 104 11.93 -21.77 -5.64
N VAL A 105 11.62 -21.64 -4.36
CA VAL A 105 12.41 -22.15 -3.24
C VAL A 105 11.55 -23.11 -2.43
N GLY A 106 12.15 -24.22 -2.00
CA GLY A 106 11.49 -25.22 -1.17
C GLY A 106 12.45 -25.89 -0.21
N PRO A 107 11.97 -26.81 0.65
CA PRO A 107 12.84 -27.55 1.56
C PRO A 107 13.99 -28.24 0.82
N PRO A 108 15.21 -28.25 1.38
CA PRO A 108 15.56 -27.92 2.76
C PRO A 108 15.96 -26.45 3.02
N ASP A 109 15.59 -25.50 2.16
CA ASP A 109 15.92 -24.09 2.38
C ASP A 109 15.31 -23.61 3.72
N PRO A 110 16.09 -22.94 4.61
CA PRO A 110 15.61 -22.51 5.92
C PRO A 110 14.50 -21.46 5.86
N ARG A 111 14.33 -20.76 4.72
CA ARG A 111 13.21 -19.85 4.50
C ARG A 111 11.87 -20.57 4.39
N CYS A 112 11.93 -21.86 3.98
CA CYS A 112 10.76 -22.72 3.77
C CYS A 112 10.78 -23.89 4.75
N PRO A 113 10.47 -23.67 6.04
CA PRO A 113 10.59 -24.68 7.08
C PRO A 113 9.59 -25.84 6.88
N VAL A 114 9.94 -26.99 7.46
CA VAL A 114 9.05 -28.16 7.53
C VAL A 114 8.77 -28.46 9.00
N PRO A 115 7.51 -28.50 9.45
CA PRO A 115 6.29 -28.25 8.67
C PRO A 115 6.19 -26.80 8.20
N ALA A 116 5.57 -26.58 7.03
CA ALA A 116 5.32 -25.24 6.52
C ALA A 116 4.38 -24.47 7.47
N PRO A 117 4.61 -23.16 7.68
CA PRO A 117 3.65 -22.32 8.37
C PRO A 117 2.36 -22.18 7.53
N ALA A 118 1.30 -21.66 8.12
CA ALA A 118 0.12 -21.30 7.36
C ALA A 118 0.45 -20.11 6.43
N TYR A 119 0.25 -20.30 5.13
CA TYR A 119 0.34 -19.25 4.13
C TYR A 119 -1.07 -18.79 3.72
N VAL A 120 -1.20 -17.51 3.36
CA VAL A 120 -2.40 -17.01 2.71
C VAL A 120 -2.36 -17.45 1.25
N GLU A 121 -3.41 -18.15 0.82
CA GLU A 121 -3.56 -18.50 -0.59
C GLU A 121 -4.18 -17.32 -1.34
N PRO A 122 -3.68 -16.95 -2.53
CA PRO A 122 -4.28 -15.88 -3.31
C PRO A 122 -5.71 -16.21 -3.72
N LEU A 123 -6.56 -15.18 -3.81
CA LEU A 123 -7.90 -15.32 -4.36
C LEU A 123 -7.84 -15.84 -5.79
N PHE A 124 -6.94 -15.27 -6.58
CA PHE A 124 -6.79 -15.58 -8.00
C PHE A 124 -5.31 -15.52 -8.39
N ASP A 125 -4.88 -16.45 -9.23
CA ASP A 125 -3.57 -16.46 -9.83
C ASP A 125 -3.65 -16.81 -11.32
N TYR A 126 -2.74 -16.24 -12.12
CA TYR A 126 -2.73 -16.44 -13.57
C TYR A 126 -1.31 -16.40 -14.15
N SER A 127 -1.13 -16.90 -15.37
CA SER A 127 0.13 -16.72 -16.10
C SER A 127 0.11 -15.34 -16.76
N GLY A 128 0.98 -14.46 -16.29
CA GLY A 128 1.09 -13.08 -16.70
C GLY A 128 2.53 -12.60 -16.73
N SER A 129 2.71 -11.30 -16.72
CA SER A 129 4.04 -10.67 -16.75
C SER A 129 4.25 -9.66 -15.63
N ALA A 130 3.23 -8.86 -15.28
CA ALA A 130 3.29 -7.92 -14.16
C ALA A 130 1.87 -7.43 -13.81
N VAL A 131 1.28 -8.00 -12.78
CA VAL A 131 -0.05 -7.60 -12.32
C VAL A 131 -0.06 -6.18 -11.77
N THR A 132 -1.03 -5.39 -12.22
CA THR A 132 -1.41 -4.11 -11.63
C THR A 132 -2.80 -4.25 -11.05
N ALA A 133 -2.92 -4.43 -9.73
CA ALA A 133 -4.22 -4.47 -9.07
C ALA A 133 -4.86 -3.08 -9.02
N GLY A 134 -6.17 -3.06 -9.12
CA GLY A 134 -7.00 -1.86 -9.02
C GLY A 134 -7.86 -1.86 -7.77
N PHE A 135 -9.06 -1.36 -7.91
CA PHE A 135 -10.03 -1.16 -6.84
C PHE A 135 -11.24 -2.07 -7.03
N VAL A 136 -11.93 -2.34 -5.93
CA VAL A 136 -13.26 -2.93 -5.98
C VAL A 136 -14.25 -1.88 -6.48
N VAL A 137 -14.94 -2.16 -7.57
CA VAL A 137 -15.89 -1.22 -8.18
C VAL A 137 -17.03 -0.91 -7.22
N ARG A 138 -17.15 0.34 -6.82
CA ARG A 138 -18.24 0.90 -6.01
C ARG A 138 -18.93 2.09 -6.70
N ASP A 139 -18.44 2.48 -7.88
CA ASP A 139 -19.08 3.45 -8.76
C ASP A 139 -20.35 2.82 -9.39
N PRO A 140 -21.56 3.32 -9.05
CA PRO A 140 -22.80 2.78 -9.61
C PRO A 140 -22.96 3.03 -11.10
N SER A 141 -22.18 3.94 -11.69
CA SER A 141 -22.19 4.21 -13.13
C SER A 141 -21.52 3.10 -13.94
N LEU A 142 -20.66 2.27 -13.32
CA LEU A 142 -20.00 1.13 -13.96
C LEU A 142 -20.89 -0.12 -13.86
N THR A 143 -21.98 -0.12 -14.63
CA THR A 143 -23.03 -1.14 -14.56
C THR A 143 -22.51 -2.55 -14.83
N GLY A 144 -22.91 -3.51 -13.98
CA GLY A 144 -22.51 -4.93 -14.07
C GLY A 144 -21.12 -5.23 -13.50
N LEU A 145 -20.41 -4.22 -12.95
CA LEU A 145 -19.09 -4.41 -12.34
C LEU A 145 -19.07 -4.20 -10.82
N THR A 146 -20.16 -3.73 -10.23
CA THR A 146 -20.24 -3.47 -8.79
C THR A 146 -19.83 -4.69 -7.96
N GLY A 147 -18.87 -4.49 -7.04
CA GLY A 147 -18.35 -5.55 -6.17
C GLY A 147 -17.27 -6.43 -6.80
N ARG A 148 -16.89 -6.19 -8.05
CA ARG A 148 -15.77 -6.86 -8.70
C ARG A 148 -14.51 -6.02 -8.55
N ALA A 149 -13.34 -6.64 -8.35
CA ALA A 149 -12.07 -5.96 -8.40
C ALA A 149 -11.63 -5.76 -9.86
N LEU A 150 -11.10 -4.60 -10.20
CA LEU A 150 -10.43 -4.39 -11.48
C LEU A 150 -8.93 -4.71 -11.34
N TYR A 151 -8.33 -5.20 -12.42
CA TYR A 151 -6.90 -5.38 -12.53
C TYR A 151 -6.47 -5.36 -14.00
N ALA A 152 -5.18 -5.26 -14.23
CA ALA A 152 -4.57 -5.40 -15.56
C ALA A 152 -3.20 -6.06 -15.43
N ASP A 153 -2.67 -6.56 -16.54
CA ASP A 153 -1.24 -6.83 -16.68
C ASP A 153 -0.59 -5.60 -17.34
N PHE A 154 0.49 -5.09 -16.77
CA PHE A 154 1.16 -3.86 -17.23
C PHE A 154 1.53 -3.92 -18.72
N TYR A 155 2.02 -5.06 -19.19
CA TYR A 155 2.48 -5.22 -20.58
C TYR A 155 1.33 -5.52 -21.55
N GLN A 156 0.26 -6.18 -21.09
CA GLN A 156 -0.90 -6.51 -21.95
C GLN A 156 -1.91 -5.37 -21.97
N GLY A 157 -2.07 -4.67 -20.85
CA GLY A 157 -2.93 -3.49 -20.73
C GLY A 157 -4.43 -3.74 -20.78
N GLU A 158 -4.90 -4.98 -20.99
CA GLU A 158 -6.32 -5.29 -20.93
C GLU A 158 -6.83 -5.14 -19.49
N ILE A 159 -7.86 -4.30 -19.30
CA ILE A 159 -8.51 -4.15 -18.00
C ILE A 159 -9.50 -5.29 -17.82
N ARG A 160 -9.31 -6.05 -16.77
CA ARG A 160 -10.13 -7.21 -16.42
C ARG A 160 -10.86 -6.98 -15.11
N SER A 161 -11.92 -7.72 -14.88
CA SER A 161 -12.71 -7.67 -13.65
C SER A 161 -12.77 -9.06 -13.01
N LEU A 162 -12.52 -9.13 -11.71
CA LEU A 162 -12.48 -10.35 -10.92
C LEU A 162 -13.61 -10.36 -9.88
N ALA A 163 -14.39 -11.42 -9.86
CA ALA A 163 -15.36 -11.65 -8.78
C ALA A 163 -14.60 -11.98 -7.48
N LEU A 164 -15.03 -11.37 -6.38
CA LEU A 164 -14.38 -11.54 -5.07
C LEU A 164 -14.98 -12.71 -4.26
N ASP A 165 -15.51 -13.72 -4.94
CA ASP A 165 -15.99 -14.97 -4.33
C ASP A 165 -14.86 -15.99 -4.31
N PRO A 166 -14.31 -16.40 -3.14
CA PRO A 166 -13.25 -17.39 -3.06
C PRO A 166 -13.61 -18.75 -3.64
N SER A 167 -14.90 -19.09 -3.66
CA SER A 167 -15.37 -20.35 -4.23
C SER A 167 -15.46 -20.34 -5.75
N ASN A 168 -15.57 -19.15 -6.34
CA ASN A 168 -15.66 -18.95 -7.78
C ASN A 168 -15.12 -17.56 -8.19
N PRO A 169 -13.81 -17.35 -8.19
CA PRO A 169 -13.18 -16.07 -8.56
C PRO A 169 -13.25 -15.87 -10.08
N ALA A 170 -14.47 -15.65 -10.60
CA ALA A 170 -14.71 -15.53 -12.02
C ALA A 170 -14.07 -14.26 -12.58
N ASP A 171 -13.13 -14.44 -13.50
CA ASP A 171 -12.44 -13.42 -14.25
C ASP A 171 -13.14 -13.13 -15.58
N ALA A 172 -13.19 -11.84 -15.97
CA ALA A 172 -13.81 -11.41 -17.22
C ALA A 172 -13.12 -10.18 -17.82
N ALA A 173 -12.97 -10.17 -19.14
CA ALA A 173 -12.54 -9.00 -19.90
C ALA A 173 -13.60 -7.89 -19.81
N THR A 174 -13.14 -6.63 -19.74
CA THR A 174 -14.02 -5.45 -19.76
C THR A 174 -14.08 -4.77 -21.14
N GLY A 175 -13.22 -5.18 -22.06
CA GLY A 175 -13.10 -4.59 -23.40
C GLY A 175 -12.29 -3.30 -23.46
N ALA A 176 -11.87 -2.75 -22.32
CA ALA A 176 -10.97 -1.60 -22.29
C ALA A 176 -9.51 -2.06 -22.24
N THR A 177 -8.63 -1.38 -22.97
CA THR A 177 -7.19 -1.62 -22.97
C THR A 177 -6.44 -0.30 -22.81
N VAL A 178 -5.47 -0.28 -21.90
CA VAL A 178 -4.55 0.85 -21.67
C VAL A 178 -3.15 0.27 -21.54
N SER A 179 -2.30 0.53 -22.54
CA SER A 179 -0.90 0.05 -22.53
C SER A 179 -0.13 0.67 -21.37
N SER A 180 0.88 -0.05 -20.87
CA SER A 180 1.71 0.42 -19.74
C SER A 180 0.86 0.98 -18.58
N LEU A 181 -0.21 0.24 -18.21
CA LEU A 181 -1.12 0.61 -17.12
C LEU A 181 -0.39 0.46 -15.79
N ALA A 182 0.17 1.56 -15.29
CA ALA A 182 1.01 1.55 -14.09
C ALA A 182 0.22 1.61 -12.79
N SER A 183 -0.98 2.19 -12.81
CA SER A 183 -1.80 2.32 -11.60
C SER A 183 -3.26 2.52 -11.94
N PHE A 184 -4.11 2.01 -11.08
CA PHE A 184 -5.47 2.49 -10.92
C PHE A 184 -5.51 3.58 -9.85
N GLY A 185 -6.59 4.36 -9.85
CA GLY A 185 -6.93 5.32 -8.80
C GLY A 185 -8.43 5.37 -8.58
N GLU A 186 -8.84 5.78 -7.39
CA GLU A 186 -10.23 6.00 -7.03
C GLU A 186 -10.38 7.41 -6.47
N ASP A 187 -11.46 8.13 -6.78
CA ASP A 187 -11.76 9.40 -6.14
C ASP A 187 -12.69 9.25 -4.93
N ALA A 188 -12.98 10.37 -4.26
CA ALA A 188 -13.84 10.35 -3.08
C ALA A 188 -15.29 9.91 -3.36
N ALA A 189 -15.75 9.95 -4.63
CA ALA A 189 -17.07 9.43 -5.04
C ALA A 189 -17.02 7.95 -5.48
N GLY A 190 -15.84 7.32 -5.56
CA GLY A 190 -15.66 5.96 -6.02
C GLY A 190 -15.48 5.82 -7.54
N ARG A 191 -15.33 6.93 -8.27
CA ARG A 191 -15.04 6.90 -9.70
C ARG A 191 -13.60 6.44 -9.91
N LEU A 192 -13.39 5.60 -10.93
CA LEU A 192 -12.12 4.95 -11.16
C LEU A 192 -11.34 5.57 -12.32
N TYR A 193 -10.03 5.56 -12.17
CA TYR A 193 -9.07 6.15 -13.08
C TYR A 193 -7.90 5.21 -13.34
N VAL A 194 -7.17 5.43 -14.43
CA VAL A 194 -5.94 4.69 -14.75
C VAL A 194 -4.85 5.63 -15.25
N ALA A 195 -3.61 5.32 -14.88
CA ALA A 195 -2.40 5.99 -15.35
C ALA A 195 -1.73 5.14 -16.44
N ASN A 196 -1.58 5.73 -17.62
CA ASN A 196 -0.80 5.19 -18.73
C ASN A 196 0.59 5.82 -18.67
N LEU A 197 1.58 5.05 -18.20
CA LEU A 197 2.93 5.55 -17.95
C LEU A 197 3.61 6.04 -19.23
N ASP A 198 3.74 5.18 -20.23
CA ASP A 198 4.47 5.48 -21.45
C ASP A 198 3.65 6.33 -22.44
N GLY A 199 2.32 6.25 -22.35
CA GLY A 199 1.42 7.09 -23.12
C GLY A 199 1.28 8.50 -22.60
N ASN A 200 1.88 8.83 -21.45
CA ASN A 200 1.77 10.14 -20.80
C ASN A 200 0.31 10.60 -20.68
N ALA A 201 -0.54 9.73 -20.15
CA ALA A 201 -1.98 9.99 -20.06
C ALA A 201 -2.59 9.46 -18.76
N VAL A 202 -3.62 10.16 -18.30
CA VAL A 202 -4.49 9.72 -17.23
C VAL A 202 -5.90 9.65 -17.80
N HIS A 203 -6.61 8.55 -17.52
CA HIS A 203 -7.96 8.35 -18.02
C HIS A 203 -8.93 8.06 -16.86
N ARG A 204 -10.17 8.51 -17.00
CA ARG A 204 -11.30 8.04 -16.20
C ARG A 204 -11.88 6.79 -16.87
N LEU A 205 -12.26 5.79 -16.08
CA LEU A 205 -13.02 4.64 -16.53
C LEU A 205 -14.51 5.02 -16.58
N VAL A 206 -15.17 4.66 -17.67
CA VAL A 206 -16.59 4.90 -17.88
C VAL A 206 -17.26 3.62 -18.42
N SER A 207 -18.55 3.45 -18.19
CA SER A 207 -19.29 2.32 -18.74
C SER A 207 -19.45 2.49 -20.25
N SER A 208 -19.21 1.43 -21.01
CA SER A 208 -19.58 1.30 -22.43
C SER A 208 -20.67 0.25 -22.65
N GLY A 209 -21.17 -0.36 -21.59
CA GLY A 209 -22.20 -1.38 -21.55
C GLY A 209 -22.18 -2.16 -20.23
N VAL A 210 -23.09 -3.12 -20.07
CA VAL A 210 -23.13 -3.96 -18.86
C VAL A 210 -21.85 -4.82 -18.78
N GLY A 211 -21.06 -4.61 -17.75
CA GLY A 211 -19.78 -5.32 -17.56
C GLY A 211 -18.64 -4.83 -18.48
N ALA A 212 -18.86 -3.78 -19.27
CA ALA A 212 -17.90 -3.27 -20.23
C ALA A 212 -17.46 -1.85 -19.88
N LEU A 213 -16.17 -1.57 -20.14
CA LEU A 213 -15.52 -0.30 -19.87
C LEU A 213 -15.02 0.38 -21.14
N ALA A 214 -14.96 1.69 -21.08
CA ALA A 214 -14.20 2.56 -21.97
C ALA A 214 -13.40 3.56 -21.14
N THR A 215 -12.54 4.34 -21.79
CA THR A 215 -11.72 5.35 -21.13
C THR A 215 -12.03 6.74 -21.67
N THR A 216 -12.00 7.74 -20.77
CA THR A 216 -12.08 9.15 -21.15
C THR A 216 -10.83 9.86 -20.62
N PRO A 217 -10.03 10.52 -21.47
CA PRO A 217 -8.81 11.17 -21.01
C PRO A 217 -9.09 12.37 -20.12
N LEU A 218 -8.25 12.54 -19.10
CA LEU A 218 -8.15 13.78 -18.34
C LEU A 218 -7.22 14.76 -19.05
N THR A 219 -7.52 16.05 -18.94
CA THR A 219 -6.68 17.10 -19.54
C THR A 219 -5.45 17.37 -18.68
N GLY A 220 -4.27 17.32 -19.28
CA GLY A 220 -3.04 17.68 -18.55
C GLY A 220 -1.76 17.46 -19.36
N PRO A 221 -0.71 18.19 -19.00
CA PRO A 221 0.63 17.95 -19.49
C PRO A 221 1.29 16.85 -18.65
N TRP A 222 0.90 15.60 -18.84
CA TRP A 222 1.40 14.47 -18.09
C TRP A 222 2.83 14.09 -18.50
N ASP A 223 3.67 13.75 -17.51
CA ASP A 223 5.03 13.30 -17.70
C ASP A 223 5.23 11.99 -16.90
N GLN A 224 5.06 10.86 -17.57
CA GLN A 224 5.09 9.53 -16.95
C GLN A 224 4.21 9.42 -15.70
N PRO A 225 2.89 9.62 -15.80
CA PRO A 225 1.99 9.48 -14.65
C PRO A 225 2.00 8.03 -14.17
N ILE A 226 2.22 7.82 -12.87
CA ILE A 226 2.46 6.49 -12.32
C ILE A 226 1.59 6.20 -11.09
N ALA A 227 1.03 7.20 -10.44
CA ALA A 227 0.20 7.04 -9.25
C ALA A 227 -0.98 8.02 -9.29
N ILE A 228 -2.12 7.56 -8.79
CA ILE A 228 -3.34 8.38 -8.67
C ILE A 228 -3.91 8.17 -7.28
N ALA A 229 -4.20 9.26 -6.55
CA ALA A 229 -4.81 9.19 -5.24
C ALA A 229 -5.99 10.16 -5.12
N SER A 230 -6.97 9.78 -4.29
CA SER A 230 -8.09 10.65 -3.93
C SER A 230 -7.64 11.82 -3.05
N VAL A 231 -8.38 12.92 -3.13
CA VAL A 231 -8.41 13.93 -2.08
C VAL A 231 -9.59 13.61 -1.16
N PRO A 232 -9.37 13.28 0.12
CA PRO A 232 -10.43 12.88 1.02
C PRO A 232 -11.57 13.90 1.10
N GLY A 233 -12.80 13.41 0.91
CA GLY A 233 -14.02 14.24 0.97
C GLY A 233 -14.27 15.12 -0.26
N ASP A 234 -13.37 15.15 -1.26
CA ASP A 234 -13.52 15.99 -2.45
C ASP A 234 -13.43 15.16 -3.75
N PRO A 235 -14.58 14.78 -4.33
CA PRO A 235 -14.61 13.95 -5.53
C PRO A 235 -14.15 14.66 -6.81
N GLU A 236 -14.04 15.99 -6.78
CA GLU A 236 -13.61 16.74 -7.96
C GLU A 236 -12.09 16.95 -8.00
N ARG A 237 -11.37 16.48 -6.95
CA ARG A 237 -9.92 16.57 -6.89
C ARG A 237 -9.24 15.22 -6.82
N LEU A 238 -8.11 15.11 -7.52
CA LEU A 238 -7.18 13.98 -7.47
C LEU A 238 -5.74 14.49 -7.34
N LEU A 239 -4.89 13.65 -6.80
CA LEU A 239 -3.44 13.78 -6.88
C LEU A 239 -2.90 12.80 -7.92
N VAL A 240 -2.02 13.27 -8.81
CA VAL A 240 -1.32 12.43 -9.77
C VAL A 240 0.18 12.56 -9.56
N GLY A 241 0.82 11.45 -9.21
CA GLY A 241 2.27 11.33 -9.12
C GLY A 241 2.88 11.08 -10.50
N GLU A 242 3.88 11.88 -10.86
CA GLU A 242 4.71 11.70 -12.05
C GLU A 242 6.04 11.05 -11.64
N ARG A 243 6.48 10.07 -12.40
CA ARG A 243 7.65 9.23 -12.09
C ARG A 243 8.91 10.03 -11.76
N GLY A 244 9.07 11.20 -12.39
CA GLY A 244 10.19 12.12 -12.18
C GLY A 244 10.16 12.89 -10.84
N GLY A 245 9.21 12.62 -9.93
CA GLY A 245 9.20 13.22 -8.57
C GLY A 245 8.25 14.40 -8.42
N ARG A 246 7.31 14.62 -9.32
CA ARG A 246 6.30 15.67 -9.20
C ARG A 246 4.95 15.11 -8.82
N VAL A 247 4.18 15.87 -8.05
CA VAL A 247 2.77 15.59 -7.76
C VAL A 247 1.92 16.75 -8.30
N ARG A 248 0.97 16.40 -9.16
CA ARG A 248 0.01 17.34 -9.73
C ARG A 248 -1.34 17.25 -9.02
N LEU A 249 -1.98 18.39 -8.88
CA LEU A 249 -3.38 18.48 -8.50
C LEU A 249 -4.25 18.47 -9.77
N VAL A 250 -5.25 17.62 -9.79
CA VAL A 250 -6.33 17.64 -10.79
C VAL A 250 -7.58 18.22 -10.16
N VAL A 251 -8.27 19.10 -10.88
CA VAL A 251 -9.55 19.66 -10.46
C VAL A 251 -10.52 19.55 -11.64
N ASN A 252 -11.69 18.97 -11.43
CA ASN A 252 -12.72 18.79 -12.47
C ASN A 252 -12.17 18.14 -13.76
N GLY A 253 -11.31 17.12 -13.61
CA GLY A 253 -10.72 16.38 -14.74
C GLY A 253 -9.58 17.09 -15.47
N ALA A 254 -9.09 18.23 -14.97
CA ALA A 254 -7.97 18.95 -15.57
C ALA A 254 -6.82 19.16 -14.56
N ALA A 255 -5.59 18.88 -15.00
CA ALA A 255 -4.40 19.17 -14.21
C ALA A 255 -4.23 20.67 -14.03
N GLN A 256 -3.98 21.08 -12.78
CA GLN A 256 -3.71 22.48 -12.47
C GLN A 256 -2.29 22.87 -12.89
N PRO A 257 -2.03 24.14 -13.20
CA PRO A 257 -0.69 24.63 -13.51
C PRO A 257 0.30 24.35 -12.37
N GLY A 258 1.51 23.90 -12.73
CA GLY A 258 2.56 23.60 -11.75
C GLY A 258 2.39 22.24 -11.08
N ALA A 259 3.14 22.04 -10.02
CA ALA A 259 3.08 20.86 -9.14
C ALA A 259 2.84 21.34 -7.70
N ILE A 260 2.06 20.58 -6.93
CA ILE A 260 1.81 20.89 -5.50
C ILE A 260 2.89 20.33 -4.58
N ALA A 261 3.65 19.36 -5.08
CA ALA A 261 4.87 18.86 -4.43
C ALA A 261 5.89 18.46 -5.50
N VAL A 262 7.15 18.66 -5.20
CA VAL A 262 8.29 18.22 -6.00
C VAL A 262 9.34 17.67 -5.05
N VAL A 263 9.81 16.44 -5.29
CA VAL A 263 10.90 15.88 -4.50
C VAL A 263 12.17 16.68 -4.79
N PRO A 264 12.78 17.32 -3.77
CA PRO A 264 13.97 18.15 -3.98
C PRO A 264 15.20 17.29 -4.24
N ASN A 265 16.25 17.91 -4.78
CA ASN A 265 17.54 17.28 -4.89
C ASN A 265 18.58 18.07 -4.04
N PRO A 266 19.20 17.50 -2.98
CA PRO A 266 19.02 16.14 -2.47
C PRO A 266 17.69 15.90 -1.75
N PRO A 267 17.19 14.63 -1.61
CA PRO A 267 17.84 13.37 -2.03
C PRO A 267 17.65 13.04 -3.52
N GLY A 268 16.78 13.75 -4.25
CA GLY A 268 16.47 13.49 -5.65
C GLY A 268 15.66 12.22 -5.87
N VAL A 269 15.31 11.95 -7.13
CA VAL A 269 14.58 10.75 -7.55
C VAL A 269 15.38 10.02 -8.62
N SER A 270 15.67 8.75 -8.38
CA SER A 270 16.19 7.83 -9.39
C SER A 270 15.04 7.33 -10.26
N THR A 271 15.22 7.30 -11.60
CA THR A 271 14.19 6.82 -12.54
C THR A 271 14.66 5.66 -13.41
N GLY A 272 15.79 5.03 -13.06
CA GLY A 272 16.30 3.86 -13.77
C GLY A 272 15.51 2.59 -13.46
N GLY A 273 15.21 1.77 -14.47
CA GLY A 273 14.46 0.52 -14.27
C GLY A 273 13.05 0.76 -13.71
N GLU A 274 12.71 0.09 -12.61
CA GLU A 274 11.42 0.23 -11.93
C GLU A 274 11.37 1.40 -10.92
N ARG A 275 12.45 2.16 -10.80
CA ARG A 275 12.59 3.27 -9.86
C ARG A 275 11.80 4.51 -10.27
N GLY A 276 11.53 5.39 -9.33
CA GLY A 276 10.81 6.64 -9.56
C GLY A 276 10.12 7.15 -8.30
N LEU A 277 9.32 8.22 -8.43
CA LEU A 277 8.20 8.43 -7.54
C LEU A 277 7.16 7.38 -7.92
N LEU A 278 6.78 6.51 -6.98
CA LEU A 278 5.97 5.31 -7.24
C LEU A 278 4.56 5.42 -6.65
N SER A 279 4.36 6.24 -5.62
CA SER A 279 3.04 6.47 -5.03
C SER A 279 2.88 7.85 -4.42
N VAL A 280 1.63 8.25 -4.28
CA VAL A 280 1.18 9.42 -3.54
C VAL A 280 -0.06 9.07 -2.74
N ALA A 281 -0.20 9.63 -1.53
CA ALA A 281 -1.40 9.53 -0.72
C ALA A 281 -1.69 10.89 -0.07
N ALA A 282 -2.94 11.33 -0.08
CA ALA A 282 -3.37 12.49 0.69
C ALA A 282 -3.66 12.08 2.13
N ALA A 283 -3.25 12.88 3.11
CA ALA A 283 -3.64 12.67 4.50
C ALA A 283 -5.17 12.75 4.67
N PRO A 284 -5.77 12.06 5.64
CA PRO A 284 -7.21 12.13 5.90
C PRO A 284 -7.71 13.56 6.13
N ASP A 285 -6.85 14.44 6.66
CA ASP A 285 -7.10 15.85 6.92
C ASP A 285 -6.59 16.80 5.83
N PHE A 286 -6.27 16.28 4.63
CA PHE A 286 -5.67 17.05 3.52
C PHE A 286 -6.39 18.35 3.22
N ALA A 287 -7.71 18.37 3.32
CA ALA A 287 -8.51 19.59 3.04
C ALA A 287 -8.12 20.79 3.92
N THR A 288 -7.62 20.55 5.13
CA THR A 288 -7.20 21.56 6.09
C THR A 288 -5.69 21.68 6.25
N SER A 289 -4.98 20.55 6.18
CA SER A 289 -3.53 20.50 6.40
C SER A 289 -2.70 20.64 5.12
N GLY A 290 -3.26 20.27 3.97
CA GLY A 290 -2.53 20.17 2.70
C GLY A 290 -1.45 19.08 2.71
N ARG A 291 -1.47 18.16 3.70
CA ARG A 291 -0.47 17.11 3.86
C ARG A 291 -0.66 16.00 2.84
N LEU A 292 0.41 15.66 2.16
CA LEU A 292 0.47 14.49 1.27
C LEU A 292 1.75 13.72 1.51
N PHE A 293 1.73 12.43 1.18
CA PHE A 293 2.85 11.52 1.33
C PHE A 293 3.27 11.00 -0.03
N VAL A 294 4.56 10.88 -0.26
CA VAL A 294 5.12 10.29 -1.48
C VAL A 294 6.05 9.13 -1.14
N TYR A 295 5.98 8.09 -1.96
CA TYR A 295 6.89 6.97 -1.95
C TYR A 295 7.75 7.04 -3.19
N TYR A 296 9.07 7.01 -3.03
CA TYR A 296 9.97 7.11 -4.17
C TYR A 296 11.31 6.42 -3.88
N THR A 297 12.08 6.16 -4.92
CA THR A 297 13.47 5.73 -4.81
C THR A 297 14.39 6.94 -5.02
N ASP A 298 15.29 7.19 -4.07
CA ASP A 298 16.22 8.29 -4.16
C ASP A 298 17.43 7.98 -5.09
N LEU A 299 18.37 8.92 -5.21
CA LEU A 299 19.52 8.75 -6.11
C LEU A 299 20.51 7.68 -5.63
N ASP A 300 20.52 7.36 -4.34
CA ASP A 300 21.31 6.25 -3.79
C ASP A 300 20.64 4.90 -4.03
N GLY A 301 19.38 4.90 -4.44
CA GLY A 301 18.55 3.72 -4.71
C GLY A 301 17.70 3.29 -3.54
N ASP A 302 17.75 3.99 -2.42
CA ASP A 302 16.97 3.70 -1.23
C ASP A 302 15.51 4.15 -1.38
N ILE A 303 14.61 3.41 -0.74
CA ILE A 303 13.20 3.76 -0.70
C ILE A 303 12.98 4.85 0.35
N ARG A 304 12.24 5.88 -0.03
CA ARG A 304 11.83 6.99 0.83
C ARG A 304 10.32 7.10 0.91
N VAL A 305 9.83 7.36 2.11
CA VAL A 305 8.48 7.89 2.34
C VAL A 305 8.64 9.25 2.98
N ASP A 306 8.21 10.29 2.27
CA ASP A 306 8.28 11.68 2.73
C ASP A 306 6.89 12.31 2.76
N GLU A 307 6.66 13.17 3.74
CA GLU A 307 5.49 14.06 3.82
C GLU A 307 5.83 15.42 3.21
N PHE A 308 4.87 15.98 2.51
CA PHE A 308 4.88 17.37 2.04
C PHE A 308 3.67 18.10 2.60
N SER A 309 3.91 19.30 3.15
CA SER A 309 2.86 20.23 3.58
C SER A 309 3.32 21.64 3.33
N SER A 310 2.52 22.42 2.60
CA SER A 310 2.83 23.82 2.26
C SER A 310 4.24 24.01 1.67
N GLY A 311 4.71 23.05 0.84
CA GLY A 311 6.03 23.09 0.23
C GLY A 311 7.18 22.65 1.14
N VAL A 312 6.92 22.32 2.40
CA VAL A 312 7.93 21.80 3.34
C VAL A 312 7.91 20.27 3.29
N ARG A 313 9.10 19.68 3.14
CA ARG A 313 9.33 18.24 3.18
C ARG A 313 9.71 17.77 4.59
N ARG A 314 9.10 16.68 5.05
CA ARG A 314 9.50 15.95 6.26
C ARG A 314 9.75 14.49 5.89
N SER A 315 10.94 13.98 6.20
CA SER A 315 11.24 12.55 6.00
C SER A 315 10.52 11.73 7.06
N ILE A 316 9.81 10.69 6.62
CA ILE A 316 9.06 9.77 7.49
C ILE A 316 9.84 8.49 7.65
N LEU A 317 10.15 7.78 6.55
CA LEU A 317 10.78 6.48 6.57
C LEU A 317 11.82 6.38 5.45
N THR A 318 12.96 5.76 5.77
CA THR A 318 13.98 5.37 4.80
C THR A 318 14.20 3.88 4.91
N ILE A 319 14.19 3.17 3.79
CA ILE A 319 14.44 1.73 3.72
C ILE A 319 15.61 1.51 2.76
N GLU A 320 16.68 0.90 3.26
CA GLU A 320 17.83 0.53 2.43
C GLU A 320 17.39 -0.45 1.33
N HIS A 321 17.60 -0.06 0.06
CA HIS A 321 17.20 -0.82 -1.12
C HIS A 321 18.21 -0.67 -2.28
N SER A 322 19.40 -0.20 -2.00
CA SER A 322 20.42 0.12 -3.02
C SER A 322 20.96 -1.12 -3.76
N SER A 323 20.75 -2.34 -3.24
CA SER A 323 21.32 -3.59 -3.78
C SER A 323 20.77 -4.00 -5.15
N ALA A 324 19.56 -3.60 -5.50
CA ALA A 324 18.93 -3.86 -6.82
C ALA A 324 18.04 -2.70 -7.25
N GLY A 325 17.67 -2.67 -8.54
CA GLY A 325 16.83 -1.59 -9.10
C GLY A 325 15.38 -1.96 -9.34
N ASN A 326 14.97 -3.16 -8.93
CA ASN A 326 13.64 -3.72 -9.15
C ASN A 326 13.01 -4.22 -7.84
N HIS A 327 11.75 -4.63 -7.90
CA HIS A 327 10.92 -5.04 -6.75
C HIS A 327 10.88 -3.95 -5.67
N ASN A 328 10.61 -2.73 -6.10
CA ASN A 328 10.52 -1.60 -5.17
C ASN A 328 9.21 -1.65 -4.36
N GLY A 329 8.20 -2.42 -4.78
CA GLY A 329 6.84 -2.27 -4.28
C GLY A 329 6.32 -0.88 -4.61
N GLY A 330 5.69 -0.19 -3.65
CA GLY A 330 5.53 1.25 -3.78
C GLY A 330 4.10 1.76 -3.80
N GLN A 331 3.21 1.21 -3.00
CA GLN A 331 1.89 1.80 -2.81
C GLN A 331 1.74 2.34 -1.39
N LEU A 332 1.15 3.53 -1.29
CA LEU A 332 0.71 4.17 -0.05
C LEU A 332 -0.81 4.27 -0.03
N HIS A 333 -1.42 3.89 1.08
CA HIS A 333 -2.82 4.19 1.36
C HIS A 333 -3.02 4.49 2.85
N PHE A 334 -3.91 5.45 3.15
CA PHE A 334 -4.47 5.51 4.49
C PHE A 334 -5.56 4.45 4.61
N GLY A 335 -5.39 3.57 5.59
CA GLY A 335 -6.33 2.51 5.88
C GLY A 335 -7.61 3.02 6.57
N PRO A 336 -8.61 2.13 6.74
CA PRO A 336 -9.85 2.44 7.47
C PRO A 336 -9.62 2.76 8.95
N ASP A 337 -8.43 2.51 9.45
CA ASP A 337 -7.94 2.78 10.79
C ASP A 337 -7.21 4.12 10.93
N GLY A 338 -7.06 4.87 9.82
CA GLY A 338 -6.34 6.14 9.78
C GLY A 338 -4.81 6.01 9.75
N CYS A 339 -4.27 4.80 9.80
CA CYS A 339 -2.84 4.55 9.67
C CYS A 339 -2.39 4.64 8.20
N LEU A 340 -1.11 4.95 7.99
CA LEU A 340 -0.47 4.85 6.69
C LEU A 340 0.03 3.42 6.46
N TRP A 341 -0.50 2.79 5.42
CA TRP A 341 -0.13 1.45 4.97
C TRP A 341 0.79 1.56 3.77
N ILE A 342 1.85 0.76 3.75
CA ILE A 342 2.94 0.84 2.79
C ILE A 342 3.26 -0.58 2.33
N THR A 343 3.31 -0.81 1.01
CA THR A 343 3.83 -2.07 0.46
C THR A 343 5.26 -1.90 -0.02
N THR A 344 6.09 -2.92 0.23
CA THR A 344 7.48 -2.98 -0.20
C THR A 344 7.76 -4.30 -0.87
N GLY A 345 8.55 -4.29 -1.94
CA GLY A 345 9.06 -5.50 -2.56
C GLY A 345 10.17 -6.16 -1.75
N ASP A 346 10.57 -7.38 -2.15
CA ASP A 346 11.61 -8.18 -1.48
C ASP A 346 13.05 -7.63 -1.67
N GLY A 347 13.20 -6.50 -2.36
CA GLY A 347 14.51 -5.87 -2.59
C GLY A 347 15.18 -6.28 -3.88
N GLY A 348 14.48 -7.03 -4.75
CA GLY A 348 14.90 -7.31 -6.10
C GLY A 348 15.73 -8.58 -6.31
N GLY A 349 16.17 -8.75 -7.53
CA GLY A 349 16.89 -9.96 -7.95
C GLY A 349 15.95 -11.13 -8.23
N GLN A 350 16.41 -12.34 -7.99
CA GLN A 350 15.62 -13.56 -8.24
C GLN A 350 15.44 -14.36 -6.95
N ASN A 351 14.24 -14.95 -6.77
CA ASN A 351 13.96 -15.93 -5.73
C ASN A 351 14.28 -15.43 -4.30
N ASP A 352 14.02 -14.15 -4.02
CA ASP A 352 14.34 -13.52 -2.74
C ASP A 352 15.80 -13.74 -2.31
N GLN A 353 16.73 -13.48 -3.23
CA GLN A 353 18.16 -13.75 -3.02
C GLN A 353 18.76 -13.02 -1.81
N PHE A 354 18.13 -11.92 -1.37
CA PHE A 354 18.54 -11.14 -0.21
C PHE A 354 17.87 -11.62 1.10
N ASN A 355 17.00 -12.64 1.02
CA ASN A 355 16.31 -13.23 2.17
C ASN A 355 15.49 -12.19 2.95
N ASN A 356 14.73 -11.36 2.26
CA ASN A 356 13.94 -10.30 2.87
C ASN A 356 12.49 -10.73 3.15
N ALA A 357 11.85 -11.44 2.21
CA ALA A 357 10.40 -11.68 2.28
C ALA A 357 9.97 -12.39 3.57
N GLN A 358 10.72 -13.42 4.00
CA GLN A 358 10.44 -14.17 5.23
C GLN A 358 11.14 -13.58 6.48
N ASN A 359 12.03 -12.62 6.32
CA ASN A 359 12.79 -12.04 7.43
C ASN A 359 12.04 -10.86 8.06
N LEU A 360 11.55 -11.02 9.28
CA LEU A 360 10.81 -9.98 10.00
C LEU A 360 11.67 -8.80 10.47
N SER A 361 13.01 -8.91 10.44
CA SER A 361 13.89 -7.80 10.86
C SER A 361 14.10 -6.72 9.78
N THR A 362 13.59 -6.95 8.57
CA THR A 362 13.67 -6.00 7.44
C THR A 362 12.29 -5.51 7.03
N HIS A 363 12.23 -4.32 6.44
CA HIS A 363 11.03 -3.71 5.89
C HIS A 363 10.70 -4.18 4.46
N LEU A 364 11.55 -4.99 3.82
CA LEU A 364 11.39 -5.44 2.44
C LEU A 364 10.56 -6.73 2.35
N GLY A 365 9.70 -6.85 1.32
CA GLY A 365 8.77 -7.96 1.13
C GLY A 365 7.60 -7.95 2.13
N LYS A 366 7.06 -6.77 2.43
CA LYS A 366 6.15 -6.51 3.55
C LYS A 366 4.95 -5.64 3.18
N ILE A 367 3.95 -5.74 4.04
CA ILE A 367 3.01 -4.64 4.30
C ILE A 367 3.43 -4.02 5.62
N LEU A 368 3.77 -2.74 5.61
CA LEU A 368 4.08 -1.95 6.79
C LEU A 368 2.87 -1.09 7.17
N ARG A 369 2.73 -0.82 8.46
CA ARG A 369 1.66 0.03 9.00
C ARG A 369 2.23 0.95 10.08
N ILE A 370 2.14 2.25 9.85
CA ILE A 370 2.67 3.30 10.73
C ILE A 370 1.65 4.41 10.94
N ASP A 371 1.81 5.16 12.02
CA ASP A 371 1.13 6.44 12.20
C ASP A 371 2.12 7.55 11.82
N PRO A 372 1.88 8.29 10.75
CA PRO A 372 2.80 9.34 10.33
C PRO A 372 2.78 10.57 11.23
N ASP A 373 1.87 10.65 12.21
CA ASP A 373 1.82 11.72 13.20
C ASP A 373 2.71 11.37 14.40
N PRO A 374 3.76 12.16 14.67
CA PRO A 374 4.70 11.84 15.74
C PRO A 374 4.16 12.16 17.14
N ILE A 375 3.04 12.86 17.24
CA ILE A 375 2.46 13.39 18.48
C ILE A 375 0.97 13.04 18.56
N GLY A 376 0.52 12.67 19.73
CA GLY A 376 -0.88 12.30 19.97
C GLY A 376 -1.06 10.80 20.17
N PRO A 377 -2.31 10.33 20.28
CA PRO A 377 -2.59 8.90 20.36
C PRO A 377 -2.34 8.28 18.98
N ALA A 378 -1.52 7.22 18.93
CA ALA A 378 -1.27 6.50 17.69
C ALA A 378 -2.58 5.94 17.11
N CYS A 379 -2.64 5.89 15.77
CA CYS A 379 -3.72 5.22 15.06
C CYS A 379 -3.77 3.73 15.46
N ARG A 380 -4.95 3.16 15.45
CA ARG A 380 -5.17 1.74 15.81
C ARG A 380 -6.31 1.14 15.02
N LEU A 381 -6.36 -0.18 14.94
CA LEU A 381 -7.53 -0.85 14.39
C LEU A 381 -8.79 -0.41 15.14
N PRO A 382 -9.89 -0.08 14.43
CA PRO A 382 -11.16 0.22 15.08
C PRO A 382 -11.61 -0.95 15.97
N ASP A 383 -12.39 -0.71 16.99
CA ASP A 383 -12.93 -1.78 17.82
C ASP A 383 -13.77 -2.77 16.99
N PRO A 384 -13.79 -4.07 17.33
CA PRO A 384 -14.65 -5.03 16.66
C PRO A 384 -16.10 -4.57 16.69
N GLY A 385 -16.73 -4.44 15.52
CA GLY A 385 -18.10 -3.92 15.37
C GLY A 385 -18.20 -2.42 15.07
N ALA A 386 -17.11 -1.66 15.13
CA ALA A 386 -17.09 -0.32 14.55
C ALA A 386 -17.05 -0.44 13.02
N GLU A 387 -17.93 0.30 12.33
CA GLU A 387 -17.88 0.35 10.86
C GLU A 387 -16.59 1.04 10.40
N PRO A 388 -15.96 0.56 9.31
CA PRO A 388 -14.79 1.19 8.73
C PRO A 388 -15.06 2.67 8.38
N ALA A 389 -14.13 3.54 8.71
CA ALA A 389 -14.25 5.00 8.47
C ALA A 389 -14.07 5.40 6.99
N LEU A 390 -14.05 4.42 6.07
CA LEU A 390 -13.82 4.68 4.65
C LEU A 390 -15.01 5.44 4.04
N GLY A 391 -14.80 6.73 3.77
CA GLY A 391 -15.63 7.50 2.84
C GLY A 391 -17.07 7.78 3.27
N ARG A 392 -17.40 7.85 4.56
CA ARG A 392 -18.70 8.38 4.99
C ARG A 392 -18.82 9.85 4.61
N THR A 393 -19.41 10.11 3.46
CA THR A 393 -20.11 11.37 3.24
C THR A 393 -21.28 11.37 4.21
N VAL A 394 -21.16 12.15 5.29
CA VAL A 394 -22.30 12.42 6.18
C VAL A 394 -23.34 13.15 5.33
N LEU A 395 -24.33 12.41 4.84
CA LEU A 395 -25.55 12.98 4.32
C LEU A 395 -26.25 13.66 5.51
N VAL A 396 -25.94 14.93 5.72
CA VAL A 396 -26.77 15.79 6.56
C VAL A 396 -28.10 15.92 5.84
N ARG A 397 -29.09 15.13 6.24
CA ARG A 397 -30.48 15.40 5.88
C ARG A 397 -30.86 16.74 6.53
N ARG A 398 -31.12 17.72 5.70
CA ARG A 398 -31.88 18.92 6.09
C ARG A 398 -33.38 18.57 6.11
#